data_1b68046e8b750352dfc4a10494d0b924
#
_entry.id   1b68046e8b750352dfc4a10494d0b924
#
_cell.length_a   1.000
_cell.length_b   1.000
_cell.length_c   1.000
_cell.angle_alpha   90.00
_cell.angle_beta   90.00
_cell.angle_gamma   90.00
#
_symmetry.space_group_name_H-M   'P 1'
#
loop_
_entity.id
_entity.type
_entity.pdbx_description
1 polymer ?
#
loop_
_entity_poly.entity_id
_entity_poly.type
_entity_poly.pdbx_seq_one_letter_code
_entity_poly.pdbx_strand_id
1 'polypeptide(L)'
;MTPKKSGRARYYSLPRRSRRWVPATLVSVWLVIGAIASLLFGGYVFLDDTLAEAAPDTPEAVAARKVTKPVLSGEPVNVLLIGSDSRPQEGDDGRSDSLILIRMDDSAGFISMLSFPRDLWVDIPGFGTSKINNAYSWGGPELTIRTVAELTGEDINEYVIIDFQGFQSLVDAVGGVFLDVDRRYFNDNSGPGPSYDAIDLEPGYQRLDGVNALDYVRYRHTDSDFARIARQQQFLSDLKRQTNRLGSLTKITEFRKIFGKNIETSIDDVPRFLSLLELALRTEKDRIARVAVEGNPNMRGGASVVLPIPGQIQQAVAEWKEPEFISGANSGATTAVVKPAQTVVSVVNGSGRTLVADEMSALLRKKKWDARAAGNAQDFSYEQSAVFYTRGHRDAGKRLQRLVSSNASIAQISSDEAGGSDVIVAVGTDFTGELAPPPPPPPKVLPEVTPTLSLVEPLRAAQKEVGLRVMAPLKVAKQSRVRRVRSYKIGGKAATVKIVFEAGSQKYWGMSMTTLEDPPILEGRTGVIRSGGREYFTYYDGRNLMRLAWQKDGVTYWITNSLDYALTPETIQEIAKSTRVLPRAKLNKNVQPVEIEVELDGSTP
;
A
#
# COMPACT_ATOMS: atom_id res chain seq x y z
N MET A 1 -41.80 85.91 -65.34
CA MET A 1 -40.55 85.15 -65.41
C MET A 1 -40.40 84.41 -64.07
N THR A 2 -40.73 83.14 -64.07
CA THR A 2 -40.72 82.28 -62.89
C THR A 2 -39.64 81.23 -63.05
N PRO A 3 -38.80 80.96 -62.05
CA PRO A 3 -37.76 79.95 -62.18
C PRO A 3 -38.29 78.52 -61.85
N LYS A 4 -37.85 77.58 -62.65
CA LYS A 4 -38.11 76.15 -62.55
C LYS A 4 -37.61 75.54 -61.22
N LYS A 5 -38.46 74.80 -60.56
CA LYS A 5 -38.09 73.90 -59.42
C LYS A 5 -37.37 72.67 -59.96
N SER A 6 -36.15 72.45 -59.52
CA SER A 6 -35.38 71.23 -59.74
C SER A 6 -35.87 70.10 -58.85
N GLY A 7 -36.26 68.99 -59.45
CA GLY A 7 -36.64 67.77 -58.67
C GLY A 7 -35.42 67.09 -58.02
N ARG A 8 -35.51 66.90 -56.75
CA ARG A 8 -34.53 66.04 -56.01
C ARG A 8 -34.87 64.58 -56.24
N ALA A 9 -33.97 63.84 -56.85
CA ALA A 9 -34.03 62.38 -56.93
C ALA A 9 -33.87 61.75 -55.50
N ARG A 10 -34.86 60.97 -55.10
CA ARG A 10 -34.77 60.16 -53.87
C ARG A 10 -34.00 58.91 -54.20
N TYR A 11 -32.77 58.78 -53.61
CA TYR A 11 -32.03 57.51 -53.60
C TYR A 11 -32.63 56.64 -52.55
N TYR A 12 -33.23 55.53 -52.94
CA TYR A 12 -33.59 54.41 -51.99
C TYR A 12 -32.32 53.64 -51.67
N SER A 13 -31.83 53.74 -50.43
CA SER A 13 -30.80 52.89 -49.95
C SER A 13 -31.39 51.50 -49.64
N LEU A 14 -30.92 50.48 -50.34
CA LEU A 14 -31.24 49.10 -50.02
C LEU A 14 -30.76 48.76 -48.56
N PRO A 15 -31.55 48.04 -47.75
CA PRO A 15 -31.13 47.69 -46.43
C PRO A 15 -29.87 46.81 -46.52
N ARG A 16 -28.80 47.27 -45.91
CA ARG A 16 -27.59 46.44 -45.70
C ARG A 16 -28.03 45.19 -45.01
N ARG A 17 -27.93 43.99 -45.65
CA ARG A 17 -28.00 42.69 -45.03
C ARG A 17 -26.95 42.66 -43.90
N SER A 18 -27.37 42.73 -42.65
CA SER A 18 -26.50 42.51 -41.49
C SER A 18 -25.96 41.09 -41.62
N ARG A 19 -24.70 40.97 -42.02
CA ARG A 19 -23.97 39.72 -41.84
C ARG A 19 -24.02 39.44 -40.33
N ARG A 20 -24.85 38.47 -39.90
CA ARG A 20 -24.81 37.96 -38.55
C ARG A 20 -23.42 37.37 -38.37
N TRP A 21 -22.51 38.10 -37.78
CA TRP A 21 -21.25 37.62 -37.32
C TRP A 21 -21.59 36.68 -36.15
N VAL A 22 -21.44 35.39 -36.36
CA VAL A 22 -21.35 34.46 -35.25
C VAL A 22 -20.17 34.97 -34.41
N PRO A 23 -20.37 35.38 -33.17
CA PRO A 23 -19.29 35.99 -32.40
C PRO A 23 -18.11 35.00 -32.35
N ALA A 24 -16.91 35.49 -32.69
CA ALA A 24 -15.69 34.70 -32.74
C ALA A 24 -15.48 33.86 -31.46
N THR A 25 -15.99 34.33 -30.32
CA THR A 25 -16.04 33.64 -29.05
C THR A 25 -16.82 32.33 -29.08
N LEU A 26 -17.96 32.23 -29.79
CA LEU A 26 -18.71 30.97 -29.91
C LEU A 26 -17.93 29.95 -30.76
N VAL A 27 -17.28 30.39 -31.84
CA VAL A 27 -16.43 29.51 -32.66
C VAL A 27 -15.24 29.02 -31.85
N SER A 28 -14.59 29.89 -31.08
CA SER A 28 -13.47 29.49 -30.18
C SER A 28 -13.91 28.50 -29.11
N VAL A 29 -15.09 28.66 -28.49
CA VAL A 29 -15.64 27.72 -27.52
C VAL A 29 -15.88 26.35 -28.16
N TRP A 30 -16.46 26.28 -29.35
CA TRP A 30 -16.67 25.03 -30.09
C TRP A 30 -15.36 24.34 -30.49
N LEU A 31 -14.33 25.12 -30.88
CA LEU A 31 -13.00 24.57 -31.15
C LEU A 31 -12.32 24.00 -29.92
N VAL A 32 -12.45 24.67 -28.78
CA VAL A 32 -11.92 24.15 -27.49
C VAL A 32 -12.66 22.88 -27.06
N ILE A 33 -14.00 22.87 -27.15
CA ILE A 33 -14.81 21.68 -26.87
C ILE A 33 -14.43 20.53 -27.82
N GLY A 34 -14.28 20.81 -29.11
CA GLY A 34 -13.85 19.83 -30.11
C GLY A 34 -12.44 19.30 -29.85
N ALA A 35 -11.51 20.14 -29.42
CA ALA A 35 -10.16 19.74 -29.04
C ALA A 35 -10.15 18.87 -27.77
N ILE A 36 -10.93 19.23 -26.75
CA ILE A 36 -11.09 18.43 -25.53
C ILE A 36 -11.75 17.09 -25.85
N ALA A 37 -12.82 17.08 -26.64
CA ALA A 37 -13.49 15.85 -27.06
C ALA A 37 -12.56 14.94 -27.86
N SER A 38 -11.73 15.51 -28.77
CA SER A 38 -10.75 14.75 -29.55
C SER A 38 -9.63 14.18 -28.65
N LEU A 39 -9.18 14.93 -27.63
CA LEU A 39 -8.21 14.44 -26.64
C LEU A 39 -8.79 13.31 -25.78
N LEU A 40 -10.03 13.45 -25.32
CA LEU A 40 -10.72 12.42 -24.53
C LEU A 40 -10.98 11.16 -25.37
N PHE A 41 -11.46 11.33 -26.62
CA PHE A 41 -11.69 10.20 -27.53
C PHE A 41 -10.39 9.53 -27.95
N GLY A 42 -9.35 10.31 -28.29
CA GLY A 42 -8.02 9.77 -28.60
C GLY A 42 -7.39 9.04 -27.40
N GLY A 43 -7.57 9.57 -26.19
CA GLY A 43 -7.16 8.91 -24.95
C GLY A 43 -7.92 7.61 -24.71
N TYR A 44 -9.22 7.59 -24.94
CA TYR A 44 -10.05 6.39 -24.83
C TYR A 44 -9.61 5.31 -25.83
N VAL A 45 -9.51 5.62 -27.12
CA VAL A 45 -9.06 4.67 -28.15
C VAL A 45 -7.65 4.16 -27.86
N PHE A 46 -6.76 5.03 -27.37
CA PHE A 46 -5.42 4.65 -26.97
C PHE A 46 -5.42 3.61 -25.83
N LEU A 47 -6.27 3.82 -24.82
CA LEU A 47 -6.41 2.89 -23.69
C LEU A 47 -7.05 1.56 -24.13
N ASP A 48 -8.08 1.64 -24.98
CA ASP A 48 -8.77 0.49 -25.54
C ASP A 48 -7.82 -0.43 -26.33
N ASP A 49 -7.06 0.16 -27.27
CA ASP A 49 -6.00 -0.57 -28.00
C ASP A 49 -4.94 -1.17 -27.07
N THR A 50 -4.59 -0.45 -25.99
CA THR A 50 -3.56 -0.90 -25.03
C THR A 50 -4.05 -2.08 -24.21
N LEU A 51 -5.30 -2.03 -23.75
CA LEU A 51 -5.93 -3.12 -23.00
C LEU A 51 -6.16 -4.34 -23.89
N ALA A 52 -6.60 -4.15 -25.15
CA ALA A 52 -6.74 -5.24 -26.11
C ALA A 52 -5.40 -5.99 -26.37
N GLU A 53 -4.26 -5.27 -26.35
CA GLU A 53 -2.94 -5.89 -26.44
C GLU A 53 -2.55 -6.63 -25.15
N ALA A 54 -2.93 -6.12 -23.98
CA ALA A 54 -2.64 -6.70 -22.67
C ALA A 54 -3.65 -7.78 -22.23
N ALA A 55 -4.81 -7.87 -22.87
CA ALA A 55 -5.83 -8.90 -22.63
C ALA A 55 -5.98 -9.82 -23.86
N PRO A 56 -4.97 -10.64 -24.16
CA PRO A 56 -4.93 -11.46 -25.38
C PRO A 56 -6.03 -12.52 -25.37
N ASP A 57 -6.47 -12.92 -26.57
CA ASP A 57 -7.42 -14.01 -26.78
C ASP A 57 -6.72 -15.35 -27.00
N THR A 58 -5.62 -15.60 -26.29
CA THR A 58 -4.98 -16.92 -26.28
C THR A 58 -5.84 -17.95 -25.57
N PRO A 59 -5.75 -19.24 -25.90
CA PRO A 59 -6.50 -20.29 -25.19
C PRO A 59 -6.30 -20.25 -23.67
N GLU A 60 -5.08 -19.96 -23.22
CA GLU A 60 -4.69 -19.86 -21.82
C GLU A 60 -5.35 -18.66 -21.12
N ALA A 61 -5.32 -17.48 -21.74
CA ALA A 61 -5.96 -16.28 -21.22
C ALA A 61 -7.49 -16.42 -21.19
N VAL A 62 -8.08 -17.03 -22.24
CA VAL A 62 -9.53 -17.33 -22.26
C VAL A 62 -9.91 -18.32 -21.16
N ALA A 63 -9.10 -19.36 -20.92
CA ALA A 63 -9.32 -20.31 -19.84
C ALA A 63 -9.23 -19.63 -18.46
N ALA A 64 -8.22 -18.79 -18.27
CA ALA A 64 -8.04 -18.01 -17.03
C ALA A 64 -9.22 -17.07 -16.77
N ARG A 65 -9.71 -16.32 -17.77
CA ARG A 65 -10.89 -15.46 -17.65
C ARG A 65 -12.17 -16.23 -17.29
N LYS A 66 -12.32 -17.50 -17.69
CA LYS A 66 -13.49 -18.32 -17.34
C LYS A 66 -13.56 -18.68 -15.86
N VAL A 67 -12.44 -18.70 -15.16
CA VAL A 67 -12.39 -19.03 -13.72
C VAL A 67 -12.41 -17.79 -12.82
N THR A 68 -12.26 -16.59 -13.38
CA THR A 68 -12.53 -15.35 -12.64
C THR A 68 -14.02 -15.15 -12.41
N LYS A 69 -14.38 -14.42 -11.37
CA LYS A 69 -15.77 -14.15 -11.00
C LYS A 69 -16.13 -12.68 -11.20
N PRO A 70 -17.32 -12.39 -11.75
CA PRO A 70 -17.74 -11.00 -11.88
C PRO A 70 -17.90 -10.36 -10.50
N VAL A 71 -17.57 -9.07 -10.41
CA VAL A 71 -17.78 -8.27 -9.19
C VAL A 71 -19.22 -7.80 -9.13
N LEU A 72 -19.91 -8.03 -8.02
CA LEU A 72 -21.22 -7.44 -7.78
C LEU A 72 -21.06 -5.97 -7.37
N SER A 73 -22.05 -5.14 -7.72
CA SER A 73 -22.00 -3.71 -7.43
C SER A 73 -21.83 -3.44 -5.93
N GLY A 74 -20.77 -2.74 -5.58
CA GLY A 74 -20.45 -2.38 -4.18
C GLY A 74 -19.61 -3.40 -3.42
N GLU A 75 -19.29 -4.55 -4.02
CA GLU A 75 -18.36 -5.50 -3.45
C GLU A 75 -16.90 -5.10 -3.73
N PRO A 76 -15.98 -5.51 -2.85
CA PRO A 76 -14.54 -5.36 -3.08
C PRO A 76 -14.10 -6.12 -4.32
N VAL A 77 -13.03 -5.62 -4.97
CA VAL A 77 -12.41 -6.28 -6.11
C VAL A 77 -11.15 -7.00 -5.66
N ASN A 78 -11.06 -8.29 -5.94
CA ASN A 78 -9.89 -9.11 -5.67
C ASN A 78 -9.10 -9.31 -6.98
N VAL A 79 -7.88 -8.78 -7.04
CA VAL A 79 -6.97 -8.86 -8.19
C VAL A 79 -5.80 -9.75 -7.83
N LEU A 80 -5.56 -10.83 -8.59
CA LEU A 80 -4.39 -11.68 -8.41
C LEU A 80 -3.23 -11.17 -9.26
N LEU A 81 -2.19 -10.66 -8.62
CA LEU A 81 -0.94 -10.26 -9.26
C LEU A 81 0.03 -11.46 -9.28
N ILE A 82 0.47 -11.84 -10.47
CA ILE A 82 1.40 -12.94 -10.73
C ILE A 82 2.67 -12.36 -11.34
N GLY A 83 3.79 -12.48 -10.62
CA GLY A 83 5.11 -12.19 -11.18
C GLY A 83 5.70 -13.47 -11.78
N SER A 84 5.90 -13.51 -13.08
CA SER A 84 6.45 -14.68 -13.79
C SER A 84 7.91 -14.48 -14.16
N ASP A 85 8.70 -15.54 -14.04
CA ASP A 85 10.06 -15.64 -14.58
C ASP A 85 10.09 -16.26 -15.98
N SER A 86 8.94 -16.34 -16.67
CA SER A 86 8.83 -16.93 -17.99
C SER A 86 9.79 -16.26 -18.99
N ARG A 87 10.41 -17.10 -19.81
CA ARG A 87 11.29 -16.70 -20.91
C ARG A 87 10.81 -17.35 -22.21
N PRO A 88 9.74 -16.81 -22.80
CA PRO A 88 9.13 -17.43 -23.98
C PRO A 88 10.12 -17.62 -25.13
N GLN A 89 11.15 -16.78 -25.21
CA GLN A 89 12.22 -16.87 -26.22
C GLN A 89 13.15 -18.07 -26.01
N GLU A 90 13.23 -18.62 -24.80
CA GLU A 90 14.04 -19.78 -24.42
C GLU A 90 13.18 -21.06 -24.32
N GLY A 91 11.87 -20.99 -24.58
CA GLY A 91 10.93 -22.11 -24.46
C GLY A 91 10.67 -22.52 -23.01
N ASP A 92 10.89 -21.62 -22.06
CA ASP A 92 10.59 -21.81 -20.64
C ASP A 92 9.28 -21.09 -20.31
N ASP A 93 8.23 -21.87 -19.99
CA ASP A 93 6.91 -21.36 -19.58
C ASP A 93 6.97 -20.64 -18.23
N GLY A 94 8.11 -20.72 -17.53
CA GLY A 94 8.38 -20.02 -16.30
C GLY A 94 7.65 -20.57 -15.09
N ARG A 95 7.89 -19.89 -13.96
CA ARG A 95 7.22 -20.12 -12.68
C ARG A 95 6.70 -18.81 -12.14
N SER A 96 5.70 -18.88 -11.28
CA SER A 96 5.31 -17.70 -10.52
C SER A 96 6.29 -17.47 -9.36
N ASP A 97 7.12 -16.46 -9.49
CA ASP A 97 8.06 -16.04 -8.43
C ASP A 97 7.39 -15.16 -7.37
N SER A 98 6.28 -14.53 -7.72
CA SER A 98 5.49 -13.69 -6.83
C SER A 98 4.01 -13.96 -7.03
N LEU A 99 3.29 -14.18 -5.93
CA LEU A 99 1.83 -14.31 -5.89
C LEU A 99 1.29 -13.37 -4.81
N ILE A 100 0.51 -12.38 -5.23
CA ILE A 100 -0.08 -11.37 -4.33
C ILE A 100 -1.56 -11.22 -4.69
N LEU A 101 -2.45 -11.53 -3.74
CA LEU A 101 -3.88 -11.25 -3.87
C LEU A 101 -4.16 -9.86 -3.29
N ILE A 102 -4.60 -8.94 -4.14
CA ILE A 102 -4.87 -7.55 -3.81
C ILE A 102 -6.38 -7.37 -3.68
N ARG A 103 -6.85 -6.99 -2.51
CA ARG A 103 -8.22 -6.58 -2.26
C ARG A 103 -8.32 -5.07 -2.32
N MET A 104 -9.19 -4.59 -3.17
CA MET A 104 -9.51 -3.18 -3.35
C MET A 104 -10.93 -2.94 -2.86
N ASP A 105 -11.07 -2.44 -1.63
CA ASP A 105 -12.37 -2.21 -0.99
C ASP A 105 -12.71 -0.72 -1.01
N ASP A 106 -13.50 -0.31 -1.99
CA ASP A 106 -13.95 1.07 -2.13
C ASP A 106 -14.88 1.49 -1.01
N SER A 107 -15.74 0.56 -0.55
CA SER A 107 -16.73 0.81 0.49
C SER A 107 -16.08 1.10 1.84
N ALA A 108 -15.03 0.36 2.17
CA ALA A 108 -14.26 0.52 3.39
C ALA A 108 -13.05 1.45 3.20
N GLY A 109 -12.75 1.88 1.96
CA GLY A 109 -11.70 2.84 1.62
C GLY A 109 -10.28 2.34 1.91
N PHE A 110 -9.97 1.07 1.60
CA PHE A 110 -8.63 0.52 1.80
C PHE A 110 -8.20 -0.41 0.65
N ILE A 111 -6.89 -0.65 0.59
CA ILE A 111 -6.29 -1.70 -0.22
C ILE A 111 -5.54 -2.64 0.72
N SER A 112 -5.71 -3.95 0.54
CA SER A 112 -5.00 -4.96 1.32
C SER A 112 -4.32 -5.95 0.38
N MET A 113 -3.07 -6.29 0.67
CA MET A 113 -2.24 -7.22 -0.10
C MET A 113 -1.99 -8.48 0.73
N LEU A 114 -2.35 -9.66 0.19
CA LEU A 114 -2.04 -10.96 0.77
C LEU A 114 -1.00 -11.65 -0.13
N SER A 115 0.20 -11.83 0.39
CA SER A 115 1.30 -12.46 -0.35
C SER A 115 1.52 -13.91 0.07
N PHE A 116 1.80 -14.76 -0.91
CA PHE A 116 2.05 -16.19 -0.72
C PHE A 116 3.53 -16.50 -0.95
N PRO A 117 4.20 -17.25 -0.04
CA PRO A 117 5.51 -17.80 -0.33
C PRO A 117 5.43 -18.71 -1.56
N ARG A 118 6.30 -18.52 -2.54
CA ARG A 118 6.29 -19.32 -3.77
C ARG A 118 6.49 -20.83 -3.54
N ASP A 119 7.22 -21.16 -2.47
CA ASP A 119 7.50 -22.53 -2.05
C ASP A 119 6.45 -23.09 -1.05
N LEU A 120 5.31 -22.37 -0.86
CA LEU A 120 4.23 -22.81 0.03
C LEU A 120 3.67 -24.14 -0.45
N TRP A 121 3.63 -25.14 0.47
CA TRP A 121 3.23 -26.51 0.19
C TRP A 121 1.72 -26.65 0.36
N VAL A 122 0.99 -26.70 -0.74
CA VAL A 122 -0.48 -26.67 -0.79
C VAL A 122 -1.01 -27.69 -1.76
N ASP A 123 -2.28 -28.01 -1.66
CA ASP A 123 -2.98 -28.81 -2.66
C ASP A 123 -3.24 -27.98 -3.92
N ILE A 124 -2.88 -28.55 -5.07
CA ILE A 124 -3.10 -27.96 -6.40
C ILE A 124 -4.20 -28.76 -7.09
N PRO A 125 -5.34 -28.16 -7.45
CA PRO A 125 -6.49 -28.85 -8.02
C PRO A 125 -6.11 -29.77 -9.20
N GLY A 126 -6.39 -31.07 -9.06
CA GLY A 126 -6.10 -32.07 -10.08
C GLY A 126 -4.65 -32.61 -10.12
N PHE A 127 -3.74 -32.04 -9.32
CA PHE A 127 -2.32 -32.42 -9.31
C PHE A 127 -1.82 -32.89 -7.94
N GLY A 128 -2.65 -32.71 -6.87
CA GLY A 128 -2.25 -33.04 -5.50
C GLY A 128 -1.31 -32.01 -4.89
N THR A 129 -0.71 -32.35 -3.74
CA THR A 129 0.05 -31.40 -2.92
C THR A 129 1.43 -31.11 -3.50
N SER A 130 1.74 -29.83 -3.73
CA SER A 130 3.02 -29.35 -4.26
C SER A 130 3.31 -27.91 -3.82
N LYS A 131 4.42 -27.34 -4.33
CA LYS A 131 4.71 -25.91 -4.18
C LYS A 131 3.67 -25.10 -4.97
N ILE A 132 3.14 -24.04 -4.38
CA ILE A 132 2.10 -23.21 -5.02
C ILE A 132 2.54 -22.65 -6.38
N ASN A 133 3.83 -22.34 -6.58
CA ASN A 133 4.36 -21.84 -7.84
C ASN A 133 4.33 -22.87 -8.99
N ASN A 134 4.20 -24.16 -8.68
CA ASN A 134 4.04 -25.19 -9.69
C ASN A 134 2.66 -25.13 -10.37
N ALA A 135 1.67 -24.51 -9.75
CA ALA A 135 0.37 -24.30 -10.38
C ALA A 135 0.53 -23.50 -11.70
N TYR A 136 1.40 -22.48 -11.69
CA TYR A 136 1.66 -21.71 -12.90
C TYR A 136 2.36 -22.53 -13.99
N SER A 137 3.40 -23.31 -13.64
CA SER A 137 4.14 -24.14 -14.59
C SER A 137 3.30 -25.30 -15.16
N TRP A 138 2.31 -25.81 -14.41
CA TRP A 138 1.52 -26.97 -14.82
C TRP A 138 0.23 -26.63 -15.55
N GLY A 139 -0.36 -25.49 -15.28
CA GLY A 139 -1.64 -25.09 -15.86
C GLY A 139 -1.82 -23.59 -16.02
N GLY A 140 -0.72 -22.85 -16.04
CA GLY A 140 -0.71 -21.41 -16.32
C GLY A 140 -1.55 -20.58 -15.33
N PRO A 141 -2.08 -19.46 -15.83
CA PRO A 141 -2.91 -18.56 -15.00
C PRO A 141 -4.18 -19.23 -14.47
N GLU A 142 -4.86 -20.05 -15.26
CA GLU A 142 -6.10 -20.72 -14.85
C GLU A 142 -5.91 -21.54 -13.58
N LEU A 143 -4.94 -22.46 -13.59
CA LEU A 143 -4.67 -23.33 -12.45
C LEU A 143 -4.18 -22.55 -11.24
N THR A 144 -3.41 -21.48 -11.46
CA THR A 144 -2.95 -20.59 -10.40
C THR A 144 -4.11 -19.87 -9.71
N ILE A 145 -5.05 -19.31 -10.49
CA ILE A 145 -6.27 -18.65 -9.98
C ILE A 145 -7.10 -19.65 -9.17
N ARG A 146 -7.34 -20.84 -9.69
CA ARG A 146 -8.11 -21.90 -8.97
C ARG A 146 -7.41 -22.29 -7.67
N THR A 147 -6.09 -22.50 -7.71
CA THR A 147 -5.31 -22.86 -6.51
C THR A 147 -5.42 -21.80 -5.43
N VAL A 148 -5.27 -20.50 -5.78
CA VAL A 148 -5.38 -19.41 -4.81
C VAL A 148 -6.82 -19.25 -4.31
N ALA A 149 -7.82 -19.37 -5.17
CA ALA A 149 -9.22 -19.29 -4.79
C ALA A 149 -9.62 -20.42 -3.82
N GLU A 150 -9.24 -21.67 -4.09
CA GLU A 150 -9.50 -22.80 -3.19
C GLU A 150 -8.75 -22.68 -1.86
N LEU A 151 -7.49 -22.19 -1.89
CA LEU A 151 -6.66 -22.00 -0.70
C LEU A 151 -7.22 -20.94 0.24
N THR A 152 -7.76 -19.85 -0.32
CA THR A 152 -8.25 -18.68 0.45
C THR A 152 -9.75 -18.76 0.75
N GLY A 153 -10.52 -19.51 -0.05
CA GLY A 153 -11.97 -19.48 -0.04
C GLY A 153 -12.58 -18.20 -0.61
N GLU A 154 -11.79 -17.40 -1.35
CA GLU A 154 -12.20 -16.09 -1.87
C GLU A 154 -12.26 -16.09 -3.40
N ASP A 155 -13.26 -15.42 -3.94
CA ASP A 155 -13.37 -15.24 -5.39
C ASP A 155 -12.29 -14.29 -5.90
N ILE A 156 -11.67 -14.64 -7.04
CA ILE A 156 -10.73 -13.79 -7.77
C ILE A 156 -11.49 -13.18 -8.95
N ASN A 157 -11.49 -11.85 -9.01
CA ASN A 157 -12.26 -11.12 -10.00
C ASN A 157 -11.41 -10.75 -11.23
N GLU A 158 -10.15 -10.38 -11.00
CA GLU A 158 -9.21 -9.98 -12.04
C GLU A 158 -7.85 -10.61 -11.78
N TYR A 159 -7.06 -10.77 -12.83
CA TYR A 159 -5.65 -11.12 -12.70
C TYR A 159 -4.76 -10.19 -13.53
N VAL A 160 -3.51 -10.06 -13.10
CA VAL A 160 -2.46 -9.34 -13.80
C VAL A 160 -1.20 -10.17 -13.71
N ILE A 161 -0.61 -10.51 -14.87
CA ILE A 161 0.68 -11.19 -14.98
C ILE A 161 1.69 -10.18 -15.48
N ILE A 162 2.85 -10.14 -14.84
CA ILE A 162 3.97 -9.30 -15.25
C ILE A 162 5.25 -10.13 -15.28
N ASP A 163 5.96 -10.10 -16.39
CA ASP A 163 7.29 -10.70 -16.50
C ASP A 163 8.39 -9.73 -16.06
N PHE A 164 9.63 -10.22 -16.00
CA PHE A 164 10.76 -9.40 -15.55
C PHE A 164 11.03 -8.20 -16.45
N GLN A 165 10.88 -8.35 -17.75
CA GLN A 165 11.10 -7.27 -18.71
C GLN A 165 10.01 -6.20 -18.58
N GLY A 166 8.77 -6.63 -18.38
CA GLY A 166 7.64 -5.77 -18.09
C GLY A 166 7.82 -4.98 -16.80
N PHE A 167 8.26 -5.65 -15.75
CA PHE A 167 8.53 -5.00 -14.48
C PHE A 167 9.63 -3.93 -14.62
N GLN A 168 10.77 -4.26 -15.24
CA GLN A 168 11.85 -3.30 -15.45
C GLN A 168 11.38 -2.10 -16.28
N SER A 169 10.70 -2.38 -17.38
CA SER A 169 10.19 -1.35 -18.28
C SER A 169 9.16 -0.45 -17.60
N LEU A 170 8.28 -1.02 -16.77
CA LEU A 170 7.30 -0.26 -16.01
C LEU A 170 7.96 0.69 -15.01
N VAL A 171 8.96 0.20 -14.28
CA VAL A 171 9.74 1.02 -13.32
C VAL A 171 10.47 2.16 -14.03
N ASP A 172 11.08 1.90 -15.18
CA ASP A 172 11.78 2.92 -15.97
C ASP A 172 10.82 3.95 -16.56
N ALA A 173 9.64 3.53 -17.01
CA ALA A 173 8.61 4.44 -17.53
C ALA A 173 8.12 5.44 -16.49
N VAL A 174 8.00 5.02 -15.23
CA VAL A 174 7.68 5.92 -14.11
C VAL A 174 8.88 6.74 -13.64
N GLY A 175 10.05 6.55 -14.24
CA GLY A 175 11.27 7.31 -13.91
C GLY A 175 12.05 6.75 -12.73
N GLY A 176 11.84 5.48 -12.37
CA GLY A 176 12.44 4.83 -11.22
C GLY A 176 11.72 5.11 -9.90
N VAL A 177 12.05 4.35 -8.87
CA VAL A 177 11.43 4.44 -7.53
C VAL A 177 12.49 4.75 -6.48
N PHE A 178 12.25 5.77 -5.65
CA PHE A 178 13.11 6.05 -4.51
C PHE A 178 12.80 5.08 -3.36
N LEU A 179 13.82 4.35 -2.95
CA LEU A 179 13.76 3.38 -1.85
C LEU A 179 14.88 3.63 -0.83
N ASP A 180 14.60 3.34 0.44
CA ASP A 180 15.60 3.28 1.49
C ASP A 180 16.04 1.82 1.67
N VAL A 181 17.02 1.42 0.86
CA VAL A 181 17.59 0.07 0.87
C VAL A 181 18.21 -0.19 2.25
N ASP A 182 17.76 -1.23 2.92
CA ASP A 182 18.05 -1.50 4.33
C ASP A 182 19.47 -2.03 4.55
N ARG A 183 20.00 -2.85 3.61
CA ARG A 183 21.34 -3.45 3.66
C ARG A 183 21.90 -3.63 2.26
N ARG A 184 23.17 -4.05 2.12
CA ARG A 184 23.73 -4.46 0.82
C ARG A 184 23.12 -5.78 0.37
N TYR A 185 22.67 -5.82 -0.86
CA TYR A 185 22.23 -7.03 -1.55
C TYR A 185 23.28 -7.39 -2.59
N PHE A 186 24.03 -8.45 -2.32
CA PHE A 186 25.17 -8.85 -3.13
C PHE A 186 25.08 -10.31 -3.53
N ASN A 187 25.26 -10.61 -4.80
CA ASN A 187 25.42 -11.95 -5.36
C ASN A 187 26.29 -11.85 -6.63
N ASP A 188 27.44 -12.50 -6.61
CA ASP A 188 28.36 -12.58 -7.75
C ASP A 188 28.37 -13.95 -8.41
N ASN A 189 27.45 -14.83 -8.06
CA ASN A 189 27.36 -16.22 -8.51
C ASN A 189 28.59 -17.09 -8.15
N SER A 190 29.45 -16.67 -7.24
CA SER A 190 30.61 -17.45 -6.79
C SER A 190 30.27 -18.56 -5.79
N GLY A 191 29.04 -18.49 -5.18
CA GLY A 191 28.57 -19.46 -4.20
C GLY A 191 27.92 -20.72 -4.79
N PRO A 192 27.74 -21.79 -3.98
CA PRO A 192 26.99 -22.96 -4.42
C PRO A 192 25.49 -22.61 -4.57
N GLY A 193 24.92 -22.93 -5.71
CA GLY A 193 23.49 -22.73 -5.98
C GLY A 193 23.21 -22.44 -7.45
N PRO A 194 21.93 -22.32 -7.82
CA PRO A 194 21.59 -21.92 -9.19
C PRO A 194 22.09 -20.49 -9.45
N SER A 195 22.77 -20.33 -10.57
CA SER A 195 23.21 -19.00 -11.05
C SER A 195 22.01 -18.17 -11.48
N TYR A 196 21.97 -16.91 -11.07
CA TYR A 196 21.05 -15.89 -11.57
C TYR A 196 21.82 -14.56 -11.71
N ASP A 197 21.19 -13.49 -12.17
CA ASP A 197 21.90 -12.24 -12.44
C ASP A 197 22.74 -11.77 -11.26
N ALA A 198 23.94 -11.27 -11.55
CA ALA A 198 24.80 -10.70 -10.52
C ALA A 198 24.13 -9.45 -9.93
N ILE A 199 24.06 -9.38 -8.61
CA ILE A 199 23.42 -8.29 -7.87
C ILE A 199 24.47 -7.59 -7.01
N ASP A 200 24.55 -6.27 -7.10
CA ASP A 200 25.32 -5.45 -6.17
C ASP A 200 24.59 -4.14 -5.86
N LEU A 201 23.64 -4.23 -4.95
CA LEU A 201 22.82 -3.09 -4.54
C LEU A 201 23.24 -2.63 -3.15
N GLU A 202 23.80 -1.42 -3.10
CA GLU A 202 24.29 -0.80 -1.87
C GLU A 202 23.15 -0.28 -0.97
N PRO A 203 23.32 -0.31 0.37
CA PRO A 203 22.34 0.24 1.30
C PRO A 203 22.23 1.75 1.20
N GLY A 204 21.03 2.27 1.41
CA GLY A 204 20.78 3.70 1.49
C GLY A 204 19.60 4.17 0.66
N TYR A 205 19.27 5.44 0.83
CA TYR A 205 18.18 6.08 0.11
C TYR A 205 18.60 6.41 -1.31
N GLN A 206 18.03 5.76 -2.29
CA GLN A 206 18.44 5.89 -3.69
C GLN A 206 17.24 5.66 -4.62
N ARG A 207 17.35 6.17 -5.83
CA ARG A 207 16.39 5.90 -6.89
C ARG A 207 16.82 4.64 -7.63
N LEU A 208 15.99 3.61 -7.58
CA LEU A 208 16.18 2.38 -8.31
C LEU A 208 15.54 2.53 -9.69
N ASP A 209 16.29 2.22 -10.74
CA ASP A 209 15.79 1.97 -12.09
C ASP A 209 15.19 0.57 -12.19
N GLY A 210 14.72 0.17 -13.37
CA GLY A 210 14.08 -1.11 -13.57
C GLY A 210 14.94 -2.31 -13.20
N VAL A 211 16.23 -2.28 -13.54
CA VAL A 211 17.18 -3.35 -13.24
C VAL A 211 17.40 -3.47 -11.74
N ASN A 212 17.82 -2.38 -11.10
CA ASN A 212 18.09 -2.37 -9.66
C ASN A 212 16.82 -2.65 -8.82
N ALA A 213 15.66 -2.22 -9.30
CA ALA A 213 14.39 -2.53 -8.65
C ALA A 213 14.06 -4.03 -8.73
N LEU A 214 14.28 -4.65 -9.90
CA LEU A 214 14.10 -6.09 -10.07
C LEU A 214 15.05 -6.89 -9.16
N ASP A 215 16.32 -6.49 -9.10
CA ASP A 215 17.30 -7.08 -8.20
C ASP A 215 16.86 -7.01 -6.74
N TYR A 216 16.37 -5.85 -6.30
CA TYR A 216 15.85 -5.66 -4.95
C TYR A 216 14.69 -6.59 -4.61
N VAL A 217 13.71 -6.73 -5.50
CA VAL A 217 12.50 -7.54 -5.23
C VAL A 217 12.72 -9.05 -5.42
N ARG A 218 13.79 -9.45 -6.16
CA ARG A 218 14.12 -10.86 -6.45
C ARG A 218 15.13 -11.49 -5.51
N TYR A 219 15.97 -10.70 -4.86
CA TYR A 219 17.10 -11.18 -4.06
C TYR A 219 16.70 -12.27 -3.06
N ARG A 220 17.46 -13.38 -3.02
CA ARG A 220 17.21 -14.54 -2.13
C ARG A 220 18.45 -15.16 -1.51
N HIS A 221 19.66 -14.73 -1.92
CA HIS A 221 20.88 -15.47 -1.60
C HIS A 221 21.11 -15.71 -0.11
N THR A 222 20.85 -14.71 0.73
CA THR A 222 21.01 -14.79 2.19
C THR A 222 19.68 -14.66 2.95
N ASP A 223 18.54 -14.59 2.23
CA ASP A 223 17.24 -14.26 2.78
C ASP A 223 16.26 -15.43 2.81
N SER A 224 15.32 -15.36 3.75
CA SER A 224 14.11 -16.16 3.70
C SER A 224 13.15 -15.66 2.62
N ASP A 225 12.22 -16.51 2.21
CA ASP A 225 11.14 -16.15 1.29
C ASP A 225 10.27 -15.01 1.85
N PHE A 226 10.11 -14.96 3.17
CA PHE A 226 9.38 -13.91 3.88
C PHE A 226 10.03 -12.53 3.74
N ALA A 227 11.36 -12.46 3.80
CA ALA A 227 12.09 -11.20 3.58
C ALA A 227 11.91 -10.70 2.14
N ARG A 228 11.87 -11.61 1.16
CA ARG A 228 11.56 -11.26 -0.24
C ARG A 228 10.14 -10.71 -0.37
N ILE A 229 9.13 -11.37 0.19
CA ILE A 229 7.75 -10.90 0.21
C ILE A 229 7.67 -9.49 0.83
N ALA A 230 8.32 -9.27 1.96
CA ALA A 230 8.34 -7.96 2.62
C ALA A 230 8.95 -6.87 1.72
N ARG A 231 10.03 -7.18 0.96
CA ARG A 231 10.61 -6.24 -0.02
C ARG A 231 9.67 -5.94 -1.18
N GLN A 232 8.98 -6.95 -1.72
CA GLN A 232 8.01 -6.77 -2.80
C GLN A 232 6.86 -5.86 -2.35
N GLN A 233 6.31 -6.10 -1.19
CA GLN A 233 5.27 -5.27 -0.60
C GLN A 233 5.77 -3.85 -0.28
N GLN A 234 7.00 -3.72 0.24
CA GLN A 234 7.64 -2.42 0.48
C GLN A 234 7.80 -1.64 -0.82
N PHE A 235 8.30 -2.29 -1.88
CA PHE A 235 8.46 -1.68 -3.19
C PHE A 235 7.13 -1.15 -3.75
N LEU A 236 6.07 -1.96 -3.74
CA LEU A 236 4.74 -1.56 -4.20
C LEU A 236 4.19 -0.38 -3.38
N SER A 237 4.42 -0.37 -2.06
CA SER A 237 4.00 0.73 -1.19
C SER A 237 4.76 2.01 -1.47
N ASP A 238 6.08 1.95 -1.70
CA ASP A 238 6.89 3.12 -2.03
C ASP A 238 6.62 3.63 -3.46
N LEU A 239 6.38 2.73 -4.41
CA LEU A 239 5.91 3.09 -5.76
C LEU A 239 4.58 3.87 -5.67
N LYS A 240 3.60 3.35 -4.96
CA LYS A 240 2.30 4.02 -4.74
C LYS A 240 2.46 5.40 -4.08
N ARG A 241 3.35 5.54 -3.07
CA ARG A 241 3.58 6.83 -2.41
C ARG A 241 4.12 7.90 -3.34
N GLN A 242 4.85 7.50 -4.38
CA GLN A 242 5.53 8.40 -5.31
C GLN A 242 4.72 8.66 -6.59
N THR A 243 3.57 8.01 -6.77
CA THR A 243 2.72 8.19 -7.97
C THR A 243 2.31 9.64 -8.22
N ASN A 244 2.15 10.46 -7.19
CA ASN A 244 1.82 11.89 -7.35
C ASN A 244 2.92 12.70 -8.05
N ARG A 245 4.16 12.20 -8.11
CA ARG A 245 5.29 12.79 -8.82
C ARG A 245 5.42 12.32 -10.26
N LEU A 246 4.63 11.31 -10.65
CA LEU A 246 4.59 10.76 -12.01
C LEU A 246 3.90 11.72 -13.01
N GLY A 247 3.77 12.98 -12.66
CA GLY A 247 3.12 14.03 -13.43
C GLY A 247 3.79 14.36 -14.75
N SER A 248 3.81 13.39 -15.67
CA SER A 248 4.02 13.68 -17.08
C SER A 248 3.32 12.64 -17.94
N LEU A 249 2.10 12.95 -18.35
CA LEU A 249 1.35 12.28 -19.42
C LEU A 249 2.12 12.27 -20.76
N THR A 250 3.30 12.88 -20.84
CA THR A 250 4.14 12.91 -22.05
C THR A 250 4.76 11.56 -22.41
N LYS A 251 4.72 10.56 -21.52
CA LYS A 251 5.22 9.19 -21.77
C LYS A 251 4.13 8.17 -22.07
N ILE A 252 2.91 8.61 -22.37
CA ILE A 252 1.76 7.72 -22.65
C ILE A 252 2.07 6.70 -23.75
N THR A 253 2.77 7.10 -24.81
CA THR A 253 3.14 6.20 -25.93
C THR A 253 4.19 5.15 -25.55
N GLU A 254 5.09 5.47 -24.60
CA GLU A 254 6.04 4.49 -24.04
C GLU A 254 5.31 3.51 -23.14
N PHE A 255 4.35 4.01 -22.34
CA PHE A 255 3.52 3.18 -21.46
C PHE A 255 2.75 2.10 -22.25
N ARG A 256 2.17 2.44 -23.41
CA ARG A 256 1.50 1.47 -24.29
C ARG A 256 2.40 0.31 -24.71
N LYS A 257 3.63 0.61 -25.17
CA LYS A 257 4.57 -0.43 -25.62
C LYS A 257 4.96 -1.39 -24.52
N ILE A 258 4.99 -0.90 -23.29
CA ILE A 258 5.37 -1.67 -22.11
C ILE A 258 4.19 -2.53 -21.65
N PHE A 259 3.01 -1.91 -21.54
CA PHE A 259 1.80 -2.53 -21.01
C PHE A 259 1.32 -3.66 -21.94
N GLY A 260 1.23 -3.42 -23.25
CA GLY A 260 0.69 -4.40 -24.19
C GLY A 260 1.58 -5.60 -24.46
N LYS A 261 2.91 -5.51 -24.26
CA LYS A 261 3.84 -6.60 -24.59
C LYS A 261 4.27 -7.46 -23.42
N ASN A 262 4.27 -6.92 -22.22
CA ASN A 262 4.92 -7.53 -21.06
C ASN A 262 3.98 -7.67 -19.87
N ILE A 263 2.71 -7.31 -20.04
CA ILE A 263 1.66 -7.45 -19.03
C ILE A 263 0.49 -8.18 -19.68
N GLU A 264 0.04 -9.26 -19.05
CA GLU A 264 -1.20 -9.95 -19.40
C GLU A 264 -2.24 -9.69 -18.30
N THR A 265 -3.49 -9.42 -18.67
CA THR A 265 -4.55 -9.16 -17.71
C THR A 265 -5.91 -9.69 -18.18
N SER A 266 -6.81 -9.93 -17.23
CA SER A 266 -8.23 -10.18 -17.53
C SER A 266 -9.02 -8.92 -17.80
N ILE A 267 -8.47 -7.75 -17.48
CA ILE A 267 -9.15 -6.46 -17.64
C ILE A 267 -9.13 -6.08 -19.13
N ASP A 268 -10.25 -6.22 -19.79
CA ASP A 268 -10.40 -6.04 -21.24
C ASP A 268 -11.20 -4.78 -21.63
N ASP A 269 -11.69 -4.01 -20.65
CA ASP A 269 -12.43 -2.79 -20.91
C ASP A 269 -11.87 -1.56 -20.18
N VAL A 270 -11.92 -0.41 -20.87
CA VAL A 270 -11.40 0.87 -20.36
C VAL A 270 -12.13 1.37 -19.10
N PRO A 271 -13.48 1.35 -19.03
CA PRO A 271 -14.20 1.74 -17.81
C PRO A 271 -13.76 0.98 -16.57
N ARG A 272 -13.60 -0.33 -16.69
CA ARG A 272 -13.14 -1.20 -15.60
C ARG A 272 -11.73 -0.85 -15.17
N PHE A 273 -10.80 -0.73 -16.13
CA PHE A 273 -9.42 -0.31 -15.86
C PHE A 273 -9.36 1.03 -15.14
N LEU A 274 -10.08 2.04 -15.63
CA LEU A 274 -10.08 3.37 -15.03
C LEU A 274 -10.68 3.38 -13.62
N SER A 275 -11.73 2.59 -13.37
CA SER A 275 -12.34 2.49 -12.03
C SER A 275 -11.35 1.90 -11.01
N LEU A 276 -10.61 0.86 -11.38
CA LEU A 276 -9.57 0.27 -10.52
C LEU A 276 -8.40 1.22 -10.31
N LEU A 277 -7.96 1.89 -11.36
CA LEU A 277 -6.90 2.90 -11.28
C LEU A 277 -7.31 4.07 -10.38
N GLU A 278 -8.52 4.61 -10.54
CA GLU A 278 -9.07 5.67 -9.69
C GLU A 278 -9.09 5.22 -8.23
N LEU A 279 -9.60 4.03 -7.95
CA LEU A 279 -9.63 3.47 -6.61
C LEU A 279 -8.22 3.32 -6.04
N ALA A 280 -7.28 2.81 -6.84
CA ALA A 280 -5.88 2.69 -6.45
C ALA A 280 -5.25 4.06 -6.14
N LEU A 281 -5.54 5.09 -6.93
CA LEU A 281 -5.01 6.45 -6.72
C LEU A 281 -5.66 7.15 -5.54
N ARG A 282 -6.98 7.02 -5.38
CA ARG A 282 -7.78 7.69 -4.34
C ARG A 282 -7.58 7.11 -2.94
N THR A 283 -7.31 5.80 -2.83
CA THR A 283 -7.07 5.18 -1.52
C THR A 283 -5.93 5.88 -0.79
N GLU A 284 -6.20 6.33 0.42
CA GLU A 284 -5.21 7.00 1.26
C GLU A 284 -4.04 6.06 1.59
N LYS A 285 -2.86 6.62 1.72
CA LYS A 285 -1.61 5.85 1.83
C LYS A 285 -1.46 5.09 3.16
N ASP A 286 -2.16 5.54 4.20
CA ASP A 286 -2.27 4.88 5.49
C ASP A 286 -3.39 3.82 5.54
N ARG A 287 -4.13 3.67 4.42
CA ARG A 287 -5.18 2.67 4.23
C ARG A 287 -4.73 1.51 3.33
N ILE A 288 -3.42 1.29 3.23
CA ILE A 288 -2.83 0.14 2.54
C ILE A 288 -2.29 -0.82 3.58
N ALA A 289 -2.82 -2.04 3.61
CA ALA A 289 -2.37 -3.10 4.50
C ALA A 289 -1.55 -4.16 3.76
N ARG A 290 -0.60 -4.76 4.47
CA ARG A 290 0.27 -5.81 3.96
C ARG A 290 0.18 -7.02 4.87
N VAL A 291 -0.26 -8.13 4.32
CA VAL A 291 -0.39 -9.42 5.01
C VAL A 291 0.41 -10.45 4.25
N ALA A 292 1.05 -11.36 4.93
CA ALA A 292 1.77 -12.48 4.32
C ALA A 292 1.28 -13.79 4.92
N VAL A 293 1.13 -14.81 4.09
CA VAL A 293 0.93 -16.17 4.58
C VAL A 293 2.25 -16.67 5.18
N GLU A 294 2.22 -17.02 6.44
CA GLU A 294 3.38 -17.56 7.16
C GLU A 294 3.41 -19.10 7.10
N GLY A 295 4.60 -19.67 7.29
CA GLY A 295 4.79 -21.10 7.33
C GLY A 295 6.18 -21.48 7.82
N ASN A 296 6.38 -22.77 8.04
CA ASN A 296 7.63 -23.33 8.54
C ASN A 296 8.48 -23.86 7.39
N PRO A 297 9.73 -23.36 7.22
CA PRO A 297 10.68 -23.96 6.27
C PRO A 297 10.89 -25.44 6.54
N ASN A 298 10.86 -26.27 5.51
CA ASN A 298 11.01 -27.71 5.61
C ASN A 298 11.66 -28.28 4.30
N MET A 299 11.98 -29.55 4.32
CA MET A 299 12.48 -30.29 3.15
C MET A 299 11.51 -31.41 2.79
N ARG A 300 11.12 -31.51 1.52
CA ARG A 300 10.29 -32.58 0.97
C ARG A 300 10.89 -33.10 -0.32
N GLY A 301 11.21 -34.38 -0.37
CA GLY A 301 11.80 -35.00 -1.57
C GLY A 301 13.10 -34.32 -2.04
N GLY A 302 13.92 -33.78 -1.12
CA GLY A 302 15.13 -33.03 -1.44
C GLY A 302 14.91 -31.56 -1.85
N ALA A 303 13.66 -31.10 -1.94
CA ALA A 303 13.33 -29.70 -2.26
C ALA A 303 12.97 -28.92 -0.99
N SER A 304 13.45 -27.67 -0.91
CA SER A 304 13.02 -26.71 0.13
C SER A 304 11.56 -26.30 -0.11
N VAL A 305 10.73 -26.38 0.94
CA VAL A 305 9.31 -26.04 0.93
C VAL A 305 8.96 -25.19 2.14
N VAL A 306 7.82 -24.51 2.10
CA VAL A 306 7.23 -23.82 3.26
C VAL A 306 5.94 -24.56 3.64
N LEU A 307 5.92 -25.19 4.80
CA LEU A 307 4.72 -25.88 5.30
C LEU A 307 3.79 -24.86 5.96
N PRO A 308 2.50 -24.81 5.56
CA PRO A 308 1.55 -23.92 6.22
C PRO A 308 1.39 -24.29 7.69
N ILE A 309 1.26 -23.27 8.54
CA ILE A 309 0.90 -23.44 9.94
C ILE A 309 -0.62 -23.63 10.02
N PRO A 310 -1.13 -24.64 10.73
CA PRO A 310 -2.58 -24.87 10.85
C PRO A 310 -3.32 -23.62 11.32
N GLY A 311 -4.37 -23.22 10.58
CA GLY A 311 -5.19 -22.05 10.87
C GLY A 311 -4.59 -20.70 10.46
N GLN A 312 -3.31 -20.64 10.13
CA GLN A 312 -2.65 -19.37 9.80
C GLN A 312 -3.12 -18.77 8.45
N ILE A 313 -3.41 -19.62 7.46
CA ILE A 313 -3.94 -19.14 6.18
C ILE A 313 -5.28 -18.43 6.39
N GLN A 314 -6.19 -19.04 7.15
CA GLN A 314 -7.50 -18.47 7.48
C GLN A 314 -7.36 -17.17 8.28
N GLN A 315 -6.40 -17.13 9.22
CA GLN A 315 -6.09 -15.92 9.96
C GLN A 315 -5.55 -14.80 9.05
N ALA A 316 -4.63 -15.12 8.15
CA ALA A 316 -4.10 -14.17 7.17
C ALA A 316 -5.18 -13.66 6.21
N VAL A 317 -6.07 -14.52 5.75
CA VAL A 317 -7.24 -14.14 4.94
C VAL A 317 -8.18 -13.22 5.72
N ALA A 318 -8.46 -13.54 6.98
CA ALA A 318 -9.30 -12.69 7.83
C ALA A 318 -8.68 -11.29 8.04
N GLU A 319 -7.37 -11.20 8.33
CA GLU A 319 -6.66 -9.93 8.45
C GLU A 319 -6.63 -9.16 7.11
N TRP A 320 -6.44 -9.85 5.99
CA TRP A 320 -6.47 -9.27 4.67
C TRP A 320 -7.86 -8.72 4.30
N LYS A 321 -8.93 -9.41 4.68
CA LYS A 321 -10.32 -8.92 4.48
C LYS A 321 -10.63 -7.71 5.35
N GLU A 322 -10.11 -7.69 6.57
CA GLU A 322 -10.43 -6.71 7.59
C GLU A 322 -9.17 -6.20 8.32
N PRO A 323 -8.26 -5.52 7.61
CA PRO A 323 -7.04 -5.04 8.22
C PRO A 323 -7.32 -3.98 9.31
N GLU A 324 -6.54 -4.06 10.39
CA GLU A 324 -6.56 -3.02 11.42
C GLU A 324 -5.66 -1.85 11.02
N PHE A 325 -6.22 -0.65 10.95
CA PHE A 325 -5.46 0.58 10.74
C PHE A 325 -5.41 1.39 12.02
N ILE A 326 -4.22 1.88 12.38
CA ILE A 326 -4.10 2.87 13.46
C ILE A 326 -4.63 4.19 12.90
N SER A 327 -5.79 4.60 13.37
CA SER A 327 -6.27 5.98 13.19
C SER A 327 -5.28 6.89 13.91
N GLY A 328 -4.42 7.56 13.15
CA GLY A 328 -3.44 8.47 13.72
C GLY A 328 -4.14 9.51 14.58
N ALA A 329 -3.81 9.56 15.86
CA ALA A 329 -4.39 10.48 16.84
C ALA A 329 -4.20 11.97 16.48
N ASN A 330 -3.60 12.30 15.33
CA ASN A 330 -3.33 13.65 14.84
C ASN A 330 -3.23 13.75 13.30
N SER A 331 -3.71 12.80 12.51
CA SER A 331 -3.87 13.05 11.09
C SER A 331 -5.06 14.01 10.91
N GLY A 332 -4.80 15.20 10.40
CA GLY A 332 -5.84 16.13 9.94
C GLY A 332 -6.60 15.63 8.70
N ALA A 333 -6.44 14.36 8.31
CA ALA A 333 -7.33 13.63 7.45
C ALA A 333 -8.45 13.08 8.34
N THR A 334 -9.62 13.54 8.14
CA THR A 334 -10.88 13.06 8.68
C THR A 334 -11.03 11.58 8.41
N THR A 335 -10.48 10.68 9.26
CA THR A 335 -11.30 9.54 9.66
C THR A 335 -12.59 10.20 10.09
N ALA A 336 -13.69 9.82 9.48
CA ALA A 336 -14.98 10.28 9.96
C ALA A 336 -14.98 9.96 11.45
N VAL A 337 -14.68 10.99 12.26
CA VAL A 337 -14.72 10.85 13.72
C VAL A 337 -16.11 10.35 13.96
N VAL A 338 -16.24 9.06 14.33
CA VAL A 338 -17.55 8.50 14.67
C VAL A 338 -18.14 9.47 15.68
N LYS A 339 -19.08 10.29 15.24
CA LYS A 339 -19.80 11.21 16.08
C LYS A 339 -21.04 10.45 16.56
N PRO A 340 -21.01 9.87 17.77
CA PRO A 340 -22.11 9.04 18.25
C PRO A 340 -23.48 9.74 18.12
N ALA A 341 -23.51 11.05 18.35
CA ALA A 341 -24.72 11.87 18.25
C ALA A 341 -25.22 12.10 16.79
N GLN A 342 -24.42 11.75 15.78
CA GLN A 342 -24.76 11.87 14.37
C GLN A 342 -24.96 10.51 13.70
N THR A 343 -24.81 9.41 14.45
CA THR A 343 -25.00 8.03 13.96
C THR A 343 -26.35 7.54 14.45
N VAL A 344 -27.26 7.26 13.54
CA VAL A 344 -28.61 6.75 13.85
C VAL A 344 -28.51 5.25 14.17
N VAL A 345 -28.83 4.90 15.41
CA VAL A 345 -28.75 3.52 15.91
C VAL A 345 -30.15 3.00 16.23
N SER A 346 -30.59 1.98 15.51
CA SER A 346 -31.78 1.22 15.86
C SER A 346 -31.44 0.03 16.75
N VAL A 347 -32.13 -0.14 17.85
CA VAL A 347 -31.96 -1.27 18.76
C VAL A 347 -33.19 -2.18 18.67
N VAL A 348 -32.98 -3.45 18.33
CA VAL A 348 -34.03 -4.44 18.23
C VAL A 348 -33.84 -5.55 19.26
N ASN A 349 -34.95 -6.09 19.74
CA ASN A 349 -34.96 -7.20 20.68
C ASN A 349 -34.79 -8.54 19.94
N GLY A 350 -33.66 -9.20 20.08
CA GLY A 350 -33.37 -10.53 19.57
C GLY A 350 -33.42 -11.64 20.64
N SER A 351 -33.58 -11.25 21.92
CA SER A 351 -33.56 -12.18 23.07
C SER A 351 -34.94 -12.69 23.51
N GLY A 352 -36.05 -12.08 23.01
CA GLY A 352 -37.39 -12.34 23.50
C GLY A 352 -37.71 -11.76 24.89
N ARG A 353 -36.75 -11.13 25.60
CA ARG A 353 -36.99 -10.48 26.91
C ARG A 353 -37.74 -9.17 26.72
N THR A 354 -38.70 -8.89 27.58
CA THR A 354 -39.46 -7.64 27.55
C THR A 354 -38.56 -6.43 27.85
N LEU A 355 -38.72 -5.32 27.12
CA LEU A 355 -38.05 -4.03 27.29
C LEU A 355 -36.55 -4.00 27.05
N VAL A 356 -35.91 -5.10 26.61
CA VAL A 356 -34.47 -5.18 26.46
C VAL A 356 -33.91 -4.18 25.42
N ALA A 357 -34.65 -3.90 24.35
CA ALA A 357 -34.29 -2.91 23.35
C ALA A 357 -34.33 -1.47 23.94
N ASP A 358 -35.32 -1.18 24.81
CA ASP A 358 -35.43 0.10 25.50
C ASP A 358 -34.28 0.30 26.49
N GLU A 359 -33.94 -0.74 27.27
CA GLU A 359 -32.82 -0.72 28.21
C GLU A 359 -31.49 -0.45 27.47
N MET A 360 -31.20 -1.20 26.43
CA MET A 360 -29.97 -1.03 25.63
C MET A 360 -29.92 0.36 24.99
N SER A 361 -31.02 0.81 24.38
CA SER A 361 -31.06 2.14 23.75
C SER A 361 -30.85 3.27 24.77
N ALA A 362 -31.38 3.12 25.99
CA ALA A 362 -31.15 4.07 27.09
C ALA A 362 -29.67 4.10 27.51
N LEU A 363 -29.02 2.95 27.58
CA LEU A 363 -27.59 2.85 27.91
C LEU A 363 -26.72 3.47 26.82
N LEU A 364 -27.03 3.24 25.53
CA LEU A 364 -26.31 3.84 24.42
C LEU A 364 -26.51 5.36 24.37
N ARG A 365 -27.71 5.88 24.67
CA ARG A 365 -27.95 7.34 24.81
C ARG A 365 -27.11 7.96 25.92
N LYS A 366 -26.92 7.29 27.07
CA LYS A 366 -25.99 7.74 28.12
C LYS A 366 -24.55 7.88 27.62
N LYS A 367 -24.15 7.10 26.59
CA LYS A 367 -22.86 7.20 25.89
C LYS A 367 -22.91 8.16 24.69
N LYS A 368 -23.97 8.98 24.57
CA LYS A 368 -24.19 10.01 23.55
C LYS A 368 -24.44 9.46 22.12
N TRP A 369 -24.89 8.22 21.98
CA TRP A 369 -25.36 7.71 20.69
C TRP A 369 -26.82 8.15 20.44
N ASP A 370 -27.18 8.43 19.15
CA ASP A 370 -28.58 8.63 18.76
C ASP A 370 -29.26 7.25 18.60
N ALA A 371 -29.54 6.60 19.74
CA ALA A 371 -30.04 5.26 19.81
C ALA A 371 -31.53 5.23 20.14
N ARG A 372 -32.32 4.42 19.41
CA ARG A 372 -33.77 4.28 19.58
C ARG A 372 -34.14 2.79 19.59
N ALA A 373 -35.08 2.42 20.48
CA ALA A 373 -35.67 1.11 20.41
C ALA A 373 -36.57 1.02 19.15
N ALA A 374 -36.36 -0.01 18.33
CA ALA A 374 -37.03 -0.22 17.05
C ALA A 374 -37.86 -1.52 17.04
N GLY A 375 -38.26 -2.00 18.20
CA GLY A 375 -39.11 -3.18 18.35
C GLY A 375 -38.32 -4.48 18.43
N ASN A 376 -38.84 -5.54 17.76
CA ASN A 376 -38.28 -6.87 17.79
C ASN A 376 -37.45 -7.16 16.55
N ALA A 377 -36.44 -8.03 16.67
CA ALA A 377 -35.78 -8.65 15.54
C ALA A 377 -36.74 -9.58 14.78
N GLN A 378 -36.34 -10.08 13.62
CA GLN A 378 -37.14 -11.00 12.83
C GLN A 378 -37.44 -12.31 13.58
N ASP A 379 -36.52 -12.72 14.44
CA ASP A 379 -36.66 -13.83 15.35
C ASP A 379 -36.02 -13.52 16.72
N PHE A 380 -36.22 -14.39 17.70
CA PHE A 380 -35.68 -14.28 19.05
C PHE A 380 -34.57 -15.30 19.33
N SER A 381 -33.88 -15.75 18.29
CA SER A 381 -32.86 -16.80 18.40
C SER A 381 -31.47 -16.26 18.69
N TYR A 382 -31.31 -14.97 18.97
CA TYR A 382 -30.00 -14.38 19.23
C TYR A 382 -29.49 -14.78 20.62
N GLU A 383 -28.64 -15.81 20.67
CA GLU A 383 -27.92 -16.17 21.91
C GLU A 383 -26.86 -15.08 22.24
N GLN A 384 -26.24 -14.51 21.23
CA GLN A 384 -25.28 -13.40 21.34
C GLN A 384 -25.85 -12.16 20.65
N SER A 385 -25.59 -11.00 21.24
CA SER A 385 -25.91 -9.74 20.62
C SER A 385 -25.19 -9.58 19.28
N ALA A 386 -25.82 -8.90 18.33
CA ALA A 386 -25.27 -8.67 17.00
C ALA A 386 -25.35 -7.19 16.62
N VAL A 387 -24.38 -6.73 15.87
CA VAL A 387 -24.33 -5.35 15.34
C VAL A 387 -24.28 -5.40 13.83
N PHE A 388 -25.23 -4.75 13.19
CA PHE A 388 -25.31 -4.63 11.75
C PHE A 388 -25.08 -3.17 11.36
N TYR A 389 -24.23 -2.92 10.36
CA TYR A 389 -23.91 -1.57 9.92
C TYR A 389 -24.12 -1.41 8.41
N THR A 390 -24.50 -0.20 8.00
CA THR A 390 -24.63 0.16 6.60
C THR A 390 -23.28 0.63 6.04
N ARG A 391 -23.18 0.68 4.71
CA ARG A 391 -22.01 1.17 4.00
C ARG A 391 -21.56 2.55 4.55
N GLY A 392 -20.27 2.68 4.92
CA GLY A 392 -19.70 3.89 5.50
C GLY A 392 -19.78 3.99 7.03
N HIS A 393 -20.51 3.11 7.73
CA HIS A 393 -20.69 3.14 9.19
C HIS A 393 -20.01 1.99 9.95
N ARG A 394 -19.03 1.31 9.30
CA ARG A 394 -18.29 0.19 9.90
C ARG A 394 -17.61 0.55 11.23
N ASP A 395 -16.97 1.72 11.30
CA ASP A 395 -16.27 2.16 12.52
C ASP A 395 -17.25 2.44 13.67
N ALA A 396 -18.44 2.95 13.34
CA ALA A 396 -19.54 3.09 14.28
C ALA A 396 -20.04 1.71 14.76
N GLY A 397 -20.21 0.77 13.83
CA GLY A 397 -20.57 -0.61 14.11
C GLY A 397 -19.55 -1.29 15.04
N LYS A 398 -18.26 -1.23 14.72
CA LYS A 398 -17.17 -1.78 15.57
C LYS A 398 -17.13 -1.15 16.97
N ARG A 399 -17.40 0.15 17.07
CA ARG A 399 -17.44 0.83 18.37
C ARG A 399 -18.65 0.41 19.19
N LEU A 400 -19.81 0.23 18.56
CA LEU A 400 -21.02 -0.29 19.20
C LEU A 400 -20.87 -1.76 19.58
N GLN A 401 -20.30 -2.60 18.73
CA GLN A 401 -19.97 -3.99 19.03
C GLN A 401 -19.24 -4.12 20.38
N ARG A 402 -18.15 -3.35 20.55
CA ARG A 402 -17.36 -3.35 21.80
C ARG A 402 -18.11 -2.82 23.02
N LEU A 403 -19.13 -1.99 22.82
CA LEU A 403 -19.95 -1.44 23.92
C LEU A 403 -21.09 -2.40 24.30
N VAL A 404 -21.63 -3.14 23.34
CA VAL A 404 -22.79 -4.00 23.54
C VAL A 404 -22.40 -5.30 24.23
N SER A 405 -21.42 -6.02 23.69
CA SER A 405 -20.90 -7.27 24.28
C SER A 405 -19.50 -7.56 23.73
N SER A 406 -18.63 -8.16 24.55
CA SER A 406 -17.32 -8.64 24.10
C SER A 406 -17.42 -9.73 23.02
N ASN A 407 -18.53 -10.42 22.95
CA ASN A 407 -18.79 -11.54 22.03
C ASN A 407 -19.81 -11.19 20.94
N ALA A 408 -20.24 -9.92 20.85
CA ALA A 408 -21.19 -9.52 19.84
C ALA A 408 -20.64 -9.77 18.42
N SER A 409 -21.45 -10.35 17.55
CA SER A 409 -21.13 -10.47 16.13
C SER A 409 -21.28 -9.12 15.42
N ILE A 410 -20.62 -8.97 14.26
CA ILE A 410 -20.78 -7.76 13.44
C ILE A 410 -20.86 -8.15 11.97
N ALA A 411 -21.81 -7.54 11.24
CA ALA A 411 -21.98 -7.75 9.81
C ALA A 411 -22.41 -6.48 9.09
N GLN A 412 -22.08 -6.37 7.82
CA GLN A 412 -22.58 -5.30 6.95
C GLN A 412 -23.94 -5.71 6.36
N ILE A 413 -24.86 -4.75 6.30
CA ILE A 413 -26.17 -4.89 5.66
C ILE A 413 -26.40 -3.79 4.64
N SER A 414 -27.37 -3.98 3.76
CA SER A 414 -27.78 -2.95 2.80
C SER A 414 -28.52 -1.80 3.50
N SER A 415 -28.56 -0.62 2.88
CA SER A 415 -29.32 0.53 3.41
C SER A 415 -30.83 0.27 3.45
N ASP A 416 -31.35 -0.58 2.56
CA ASP A 416 -32.76 -0.96 2.52
C ASP A 416 -33.13 -1.85 3.72
N GLU A 417 -32.27 -2.83 4.05
CA GLU A 417 -32.42 -3.69 5.24
C GLU A 417 -32.31 -2.89 6.55
N ALA A 418 -31.52 -1.82 6.53
CA ALA A 418 -31.31 -0.97 7.71
C ALA A 418 -32.48 -0.02 8.03
N GLY A 419 -33.47 0.12 7.13
CA GLY A 419 -34.66 0.93 7.36
C GLY A 419 -34.40 2.39 7.73
N GLY A 420 -33.31 2.98 7.16
CA GLY A 420 -32.90 4.36 7.43
C GLY A 420 -32.00 4.54 8.66
N SER A 421 -31.52 3.44 9.26
CA SER A 421 -30.54 3.46 10.33
C SER A 421 -29.13 3.31 9.77
N ASP A 422 -28.15 3.91 10.44
CA ASP A 422 -26.73 3.71 10.12
C ASP A 422 -26.22 2.39 10.69
N VAL A 423 -26.71 2.02 11.87
CA VAL A 423 -26.35 0.80 12.59
C VAL A 423 -27.59 0.21 13.27
N ILE A 424 -27.73 -1.11 13.22
CA ILE A 424 -28.73 -1.86 13.99
C ILE A 424 -28.02 -2.69 15.06
N VAL A 425 -28.51 -2.64 16.28
CA VAL A 425 -28.07 -3.49 17.39
C VAL A 425 -29.17 -4.49 17.72
N ALA A 426 -28.98 -5.77 17.44
CA ALA A 426 -29.85 -6.83 17.90
C ALA A 426 -29.37 -7.34 19.26
N VAL A 427 -30.16 -7.17 20.29
CA VAL A 427 -29.80 -7.54 21.67
C VAL A 427 -30.13 -9.00 21.90
N GLY A 428 -29.10 -9.79 22.17
CA GLY A 428 -29.19 -11.23 22.46
C GLY A 428 -29.45 -11.55 23.93
N THR A 429 -29.51 -12.86 24.23
CA THR A 429 -29.70 -13.35 25.61
C THR A 429 -28.45 -13.13 26.48
N ASP A 430 -27.27 -12.86 25.87
CA ASP A 430 -26.01 -12.51 26.53
C ASP A 430 -26.02 -11.13 27.21
N PHE A 431 -27.02 -10.30 26.93
CA PHE A 431 -27.13 -8.97 27.54
C PHE A 431 -27.58 -9.05 29.01
N THR A 432 -26.76 -8.56 29.91
CA THR A 432 -26.96 -8.62 31.38
C THR A 432 -27.60 -7.38 31.99
N GLY A 433 -28.00 -6.38 31.18
CA GLY A 433 -28.51 -5.10 31.63
C GLY A 433 -27.44 -4.01 31.75
N GLU A 434 -26.21 -4.30 31.42
CA GLU A 434 -25.09 -3.37 31.42
C GLU A 434 -24.32 -3.42 30.10
N LEU A 435 -23.70 -2.29 29.73
CA LEU A 435 -22.78 -2.27 28.60
C LEU A 435 -21.48 -3.00 28.98
N ALA A 436 -20.86 -3.63 27.98
CA ALA A 436 -19.55 -4.26 28.18
C ALA A 436 -18.56 -3.27 28.82
N PRO A 437 -17.77 -3.71 29.81
CA PRO A 437 -16.73 -2.87 30.38
C PRO A 437 -15.76 -2.44 29.26
N PRO A 438 -15.21 -1.22 29.30
CA PRO A 438 -14.21 -0.82 28.32
C PRO A 438 -13.08 -1.86 28.36
N PRO A 439 -12.55 -2.28 27.22
CA PRO A 439 -11.41 -3.18 27.20
C PRO A 439 -10.30 -2.60 28.07
N PRO A 440 -9.57 -3.42 28.83
CA PRO A 440 -8.45 -2.93 29.61
C PRO A 440 -7.53 -2.12 28.67
N PRO A 441 -6.96 -0.99 29.14
CA PRO A 441 -6.03 -0.24 28.32
C PRO A 441 -4.92 -1.22 27.87
N PRO A 442 -4.51 -1.17 26.60
CA PRO A 442 -3.47 -2.05 26.11
C PRO A 442 -2.25 -1.92 27.04
N PRO A 443 -1.55 -3.01 27.35
CA PRO A 443 -0.40 -2.96 28.21
C PRO A 443 0.59 -1.94 27.66
N LYS A 444 1.11 -1.08 28.56
CA LYS A 444 2.06 -0.04 28.15
C LYS A 444 3.31 -0.72 27.60
N VAL A 445 3.49 -0.67 26.30
CA VAL A 445 4.70 -1.17 25.64
C VAL A 445 5.86 -0.25 26.03
N LEU A 446 6.88 -0.83 26.69
CA LEU A 446 8.08 -0.08 27.03
C LEU A 446 9.08 -0.11 25.87
N PRO A 447 9.78 1.00 25.60
CA PRO A 447 10.78 1.04 24.53
C PRO A 447 11.96 0.13 24.88
N GLU A 448 12.30 -0.77 23.96
CA GLU A 448 13.44 -1.67 24.09
C GLU A 448 14.71 -1.03 23.52
N VAL A 449 15.39 -0.20 24.32
CA VAL A 449 16.59 0.52 23.90
C VAL A 449 17.76 0.33 24.86
N THR A 450 18.97 0.47 24.31
CA THR A 450 20.22 0.49 25.04
C THR A 450 21.05 1.71 24.68
N PRO A 451 21.84 2.31 25.60
CA PRO A 451 22.76 3.40 25.27
C PRO A 451 23.85 2.95 24.30
N THR A 452 24.29 3.85 23.42
CA THR A 452 25.46 3.64 22.57
C THR A 452 26.21 4.95 22.29
N LEU A 453 27.53 4.87 22.26
CA LEU A 453 28.43 5.94 21.81
C LEU A 453 29.34 5.48 20.66
N SER A 454 29.27 4.21 20.27
CA SER A 454 30.14 3.62 19.24
C SER A 454 30.02 4.25 17.85
N LEU A 455 28.93 5.00 17.61
CA LEU A 455 28.66 5.66 16.33
C LEU A 455 29.31 7.03 16.18
N VAL A 456 29.84 7.63 17.23
CA VAL A 456 30.29 9.04 17.19
C VAL A 456 31.44 9.22 16.20
N GLU A 457 32.45 8.37 16.26
CA GLU A 457 33.61 8.50 15.37
C GLU A 457 33.29 8.15 13.90
N PRO A 458 32.63 7.03 13.59
CA PRO A 458 32.18 6.75 12.20
C PRO A 458 31.35 7.88 11.61
N LEU A 459 30.45 8.46 12.38
CA LEU A 459 29.61 9.56 11.91
C LEU A 459 30.36 10.87 11.75
N ARG A 460 31.40 11.14 12.54
CA ARG A 460 32.30 12.27 12.33
C ARG A 460 33.10 12.12 11.04
N ALA A 461 33.55 10.91 10.72
CA ALA A 461 34.21 10.62 9.46
C ALA A 461 33.29 10.88 8.27
N ALA A 462 32.07 10.31 8.30
CA ALA A 462 31.04 10.54 7.29
C ALA A 462 30.66 12.03 7.14
N GLN A 463 30.56 12.77 8.25
CA GLN A 463 30.32 14.23 8.23
C GLN A 463 31.43 15.00 7.51
N LYS A 464 32.72 14.64 7.73
CA LYS A 464 33.85 15.28 7.06
C LYS A 464 33.79 15.05 5.55
N GLU A 465 33.39 13.85 5.14
CA GLU A 465 33.37 13.45 3.75
C GLU A 465 32.31 14.19 2.93
N VAL A 466 31.05 14.20 3.41
CA VAL A 466 29.94 14.76 2.63
C VAL A 466 29.52 16.16 3.06
N GLY A 467 30.06 16.70 4.15
CA GLY A 467 29.76 18.06 4.63
C GLY A 467 28.35 18.20 5.24
N LEU A 468 27.67 17.10 5.52
CA LEU A 468 26.33 17.06 6.06
C LEU A 468 26.32 17.28 7.58
N ARG A 469 25.30 17.96 8.11
CA ARG A 469 25.07 18.07 9.55
C ARG A 469 24.50 16.77 10.11
N VAL A 470 25.35 15.95 10.69
CA VAL A 470 25.02 14.60 11.14
C VAL A 470 24.42 14.60 12.54
N MET A 471 23.41 13.77 12.78
CA MET A 471 22.88 13.42 14.09
C MET A 471 23.25 11.99 14.46
N ALA A 472 23.72 11.78 15.70
CA ALA A 472 23.96 10.47 16.26
C ALA A 472 22.80 10.07 17.19
N PRO A 473 22.23 8.85 17.08
CA PRO A 473 21.36 8.31 18.11
C PRO A 473 22.23 7.94 19.34
N LEU A 474 21.81 8.38 20.52
CA LEU A 474 22.47 8.02 21.78
C LEU A 474 21.91 6.72 22.37
N LYS A 475 20.77 6.27 21.88
CA LYS A 475 20.14 5.00 22.17
C LYS A 475 19.86 4.25 20.89
N VAL A 476 20.04 2.95 20.90
CA VAL A 476 19.69 2.04 19.80
C VAL A 476 18.77 0.93 20.34
N ALA A 477 18.09 0.21 19.45
CA ALA A 477 17.30 -0.93 19.88
C ALA A 477 18.18 -1.99 20.58
N LYS A 478 17.63 -2.68 21.59
CA LYS A 478 18.33 -3.77 22.27
C LYS A 478 18.79 -4.82 21.26
N GLN A 479 19.95 -5.44 21.54
CA GLN A 479 20.56 -6.45 20.66
C GLN A 479 20.92 -5.94 19.25
N SER A 480 20.88 -4.64 19.01
CA SER A 480 21.31 -4.08 17.73
C SER A 480 22.83 -3.90 17.70
N ARG A 481 23.42 -4.25 16.55
CA ARG A 481 24.82 -4.00 16.19
C ARG A 481 24.88 -3.09 14.99
N VAL A 482 25.87 -2.17 14.97
CA VAL A 482 26.14 -1.36 13.77
C VAL A 482 26.80 -2.27 12.74
N ARG A 483 26.23 -2.32 11.54
CA ARG A 483 26.81 -3.09 10.43
C ARG A 483 27.55 -2.19 9.46
N ARG A 484 27.00 -1.00 9.18
CA ARG A 484 27.63 -0.09 8.22
C ARG A 484 27.24 1.35 8.49
N VAL A 485 28.18 2.26 8.25
CA VAL A 485 27.94 3.69 8.09
C VAL A 485 28.43 4.06 6.69
N ARG A 486 27.53 4.55 5.85
CA ARG A 486 27.81 4.92 4.46
C ARG A 486 27.53 6.40 4.25
N SER A 487 28.45 7.11 3.62
CA SER A 487 28.32 8.49 3.14
C SER A 487 28.38 8.51 1.61
N TYR A 488 27.46 9.24 0.99
CA TYR A 488 27.35 9.29 -0.48
C TYR A 488 26.56 10.52 -0.92
N LYS A 489 26.46 10.75 -2.23
CA LYS A 489 25.68 11.85 -2.80
C LYS A 489 24.61 11.33 -3.75
N ILE A 490 23.34 11.67 -3.51
CA ILE A 490 22.23 11.39 -4.42
C ILE A 490 22.31 12.38 -5.58
N GLY A 491 22.30 11.87 -6.82
CA GLY A 491 22.40 12.69 -8.02
C GLY A 491 23.68 13.55 -8.08
N GLY A 492 24.75 13.10 -7.43
CA GLY A 492 26.03 13.81 -7.34
C GLY A 492 26.03 15.07 -6.47
N LYS A 493 24.89 15.49 -5.93
CA LYS A 493 24.71 16.79 -5.23
C LYS A 493 24.26 16.63 -3.78
N ALA A 494 23.18 15.91 -3.51
CA ALA A 494 22.59 15.85 -2.18
C ALA A 494 23.40 14.92 -1.26
N ALA A 495 24.08 15.51 -0.27
CA ALA A 495 24.83 14.78 0.73
C ALA A 495 23.91 13.85 1.54
N THR A 496 24.29 12.60 1.70
CA THR A 496 23.48 11.59 2.38
C THR A 496 24.36 10.70 3.26
N VAL A 497 23.86 10.33 4.42
CA VAL A 497 24.48 9.35 5.32
C VAL A 497 23.45 8.31 5.71
N LYS A 498 23.80 7.03 5.61
CA LYS A 498 23.02 5.87 6.06
C LYS A 498 23.77 5.13 7.15
N ILE A 499 23.07 4.80 8.22
CA ILE A 499 23.52 3.88 9.26
C ILE A 499 22.67 2.63 9.17
N VAL A 500 23.31 1.48 9.03
CA VAL A 500 22.65 0.17 9.01
C VAL A 500 22.91 -0.52 10.35
N PHE A 501 21.84 -0.97 10.97
CA PHE A 501 21.86 -1.78 12.18
C PHE A 501 21.26 -3.16 11.89
N GLU A 502 21.79 -4.17 12.56
CA GLU A 502 21.18 -5.49 12.64
C GLU A 502 20.68 -5.74 14.05
N ALA A 503 19.41 -6.13 14.19
CA ALA A 503 18.77 -6.50 15.44
C ALA A 503 18.45 -8.00 15.41
N GLY A 504 19.27 -8.83 16.04
CA GLY A 504 19.15 -10.29 15.95
C GLY A 504 19.52 -10.83 14.55
N SER A 505 19.05 -12.04 14.21
CA SER A 505 19.37 -12.65 12.93
C SER A 505 18.62 -12.01 11.79
N GLN A 506 19.33 -11.40 10.84
CA GLN A 506 18.84 -10.90 9.55
C GLN A 506 17.73 -9.83 9.62
N LYS A 507 17.56 -9.14 10.75
CA LYS A 507 16.62 -8.05 10.92
C LYS A 507 17.35 -6.72 10.88
N TYR A 508 17.23 -6.02 9.75
CA TYR A 508 17.96 -4.76 9.52
C TYR A 508 17.02 -3.57 9.65
N TRP A 509 17.44 -2.59 10.44
CA TRP A 509 16.82 -1.29 10.54
C TRP A 509 17.88 -0.21 10.33
N GLY A 510 17.47 1.02 10.10
CA GLY A 510 18.45 2.04 9.80
C GLY A 510 18.04 3.44 10.17
N MET A 511 19.06 4.32 10.26
CA MET A 511 18.86 5.75 10.33
C MET A 511 19.54 6.40 9.13
N SER A 512 18.81 7.29 8.47
CA SER A 512 19.30 8.00 7.29
C SER A 512 19.16 9.51 7.48
N MET A 513 19.97 10.28 6.78
CA MET A 513 19.92 11.73 6.75
C MET A 513 20.39 12.25 5.40
N THR A 514 19.70 13.26 4.85
CA THR A 514 20.00 13.80 3.52
C THR A 514 19.74 15.30 3.42
N THR A 515 20.51 15.97 2.55
CA THR A 515 20.26 17.35 2.11
C THR A 515 19.42 17.42 0.84
N LEU A 516 18.87 16.30 0.36
CA LEU A 516 17.98 16.32 -0.78
C LEU A 516 16.76 17.19 -0.45
N GLU A 517 16.48 18.18 -1.28
CA GLU A 517 15.31 19.03 -1.15
C GLU A 517 14.06 18.21 -1.46
N ASP A 518 13.04 18.33 -0.61
CA ASP A 518 11.76 17.64 -0.73
C ASP A 518 11.90 16.15 -1.11
N PRO A 519 12.59 15.35 -0.28
CA PRO A 519 12.83 13.95 -0.61
C PRO A 519 11.52 13.14 -0.59
N PRO A 520 11.26 12.26 -1.60
CA PRO A 520 10.07 11.41 -1.65
C PRO A 520 9.79 10.59 -0.39
N ILE A 521 10.78 10.39 0.46
CA ILE A 521 10.65 9.73 1.76
C ILE A 521 9.65 10.42 2.70
N LEU A 522 9.39 11.72 2.51
CA LEU A 522 8.45 12.51 3.31
C LEU A 522 7.00 12.40 2.81
N GLU A 523 6.77 11.79 1.67
CA GLU A 523 5.44 11.62 1.12
C GLU A 523 4.64 10.54 1.86
N GLY A 524 3.32 10.72 1.92
CA GLY A 524 2.41 9.73 2.52
C GLY A 524 2.56 9.60 4.02
N ARG A 525 2.88 10.70 4.72
CA ARG A 525 2.85 10.72 6.19
C ARG A 525 1.45 10.38 6.71
N THR A 526 1.39 9.54 7.73
CA THR A 526 0.14 9.12 8.38
C THR A 526 -0.20 9.97 9.60
N GLY A 527 0.76 10.72 10.13
CA GLY A 527 0.53 11.60 11.28
C GLY A 527 1.75 12.43 11.67
N VAL A 528 1.61 13.21 12.73
CA VAL A 528 2.67 14.04 13.31
C VAL A 528 2.69 13.87 14.83
N ILE A 529 3.87 13.62 15.38
CA ILE A 529 4.11 13.59 16.84
C ILE A 529 4.96 14.80 17.21
N ARG A 530 4.57 15.56 18.23
CA ARG A 530 5.36 16.66 18.78
C ARG A 530 5.98 16.25 20.10
N SER A 531 7.30 16.29 20.19
CA SER A 531 8.03 15.95 21.42
C SER A 531 9.35 16.69 21.51
N GLY A 532 9.64 17.29 22.68
CA GLY A 532 10.91 17.99 22.93
C GLY A 532 11.20 19.14 21.96
N GLY A 533 10.17 19.88 21.53
CA GLY A 533 10.29 20.98 20.58
C GLY A 533 10.59 20.55 19.13
N ARG A 534 10.44 19.27 18.82
CA ARG A 534 10.64 18.70 17.49
C ARG A 534 9.34 18.08 16.98
N GLU A 535 9.04 18.24 15.69
CA GLU A 535 7.97 17.54 14.99
C GLU A 535 8.54 16.29 14.33
N TYR A 536 7.85 15.16 14.49
CA TYR A 536 8.17 13.88 13.88
C TYR A 536 7.01 13.45 12.99
N PHE A 537 7.29 13.17 11.73
CA PHE A 537 6.33 12.64 10.76
C PHE A 537 6.30 11.13 10.88
N THR A 538 5.12 10.55 11.07
CA THR A 538 4.92 9.11 11.20
C THR A 538 4.46 8.49 9.90
N TYR A 539 4.87 7.26 9.65
CA TYR A 539 4.50 6.46 8.49
C TYR A 539 4.12 5.07 8.99
N TYR A 540 2.83 4.84 9.12
CA TYR A 540 2.30 3.56 9.54
C TYR A 540 1.91 2.70 8.35
N ASP A 541 2.01 1.38 8.54
CA ASP A 541 1.47 0.34 7.71
C ASP A 541 0.59 -0.54 8.59
N GLY A 542 -0.73 -0.46 8.42
CA GLY A 542 -1.64 -0.98 9.42
C GLY A 542 -1.33 -0.39 10.81
N ARG A 543 -1.00 -1.25 11.77
CA ARG A 543 -0.59 -0.87 13.13
C ARG A 543 0.91 -0.66 13.32
N ASN A 544 1.72 -1.00 12.32
CA ASN A 544 3.17 -1.01 12.44
C ASN A 544 3.78 0.32 12.05
N LEU A 545 4.62 0.90 12.87
CA LEU A 545 5.39 2.10 12.51
C LEU A 545 6.55 1.68 11.61
N MET A 546 6.38 1.91 10.32
CA MET A 546 7.39 1.62 9.31
C MET A 546 8.55 2.60 9.35
N ARG A 547 8.24 3.90 9.56
CA ARG A 547 9.21 4.99 9.51
C ARG A 547 8.82 6.14 10.42
N LEU A 548 9.81 6.82 10.98
CA LEU A 548 9.67 8.09 11.69
C LEU A 548 10.67 9.08 11.12
N ALA A 549 10.21 10.22 10.59
CA ALA A 549 11.06 11.23 9.97
C ALA A 549 10.93 12.60 10.66
N TRP A 550 11.94 13.43 10.53
CA TRP A 550 11.91 14.84 10.96
C TRP A 550 12.87 15.68 10.13
N GLN A 551 12.68 16.98 10.17
CA GLN A 551 13.56 17.94 9.48
C GLN A 551 14.20 18.88 10.49
N LYS A 552 15.43 19.24 10.26
CA LYS A 552 16.17 20.25 11.02
C LYS A 552 17.30 20.86 10.19
N ASP A 553 17.37 22.19 10.16
CA ASP A 553 18.44 22.97 9.55
C ASP A 553 18.72 22.56 8.07
N GLY A 554 17.68 22.33 7.26
CA GLY A 554 17.77 21.94 5.84
C GLY A 554 18.17 20.47 5.61
N VAL A 555 18.18 19.65 6.65
CA VAL A 555 18.46 18.22 6.58
C VAL A 555 17.22 17.42 6.96
N THR A 556 16.87 16.43 6.15
CA THR A 556 15.84 15.44 6.47
C THR A 556 16.49 14.23 7.13
N TYR A 557 15.97 13.83 8.26
CA TYR A 557 16.39 12.67 9.06
C TYR A 557 15.25 11.68 9.16
N TRP A 558 15.53 10.39 9.14
CA TRP A 558 14.52 9.38 9.42
C TRP A 558 15.12 8.08 9.96
N ILE A 559 14.28 7.33 10.66
CA ILE A 559 14.53 5.96 11.10
C ILE A 559 13.56 5.07 10.35
N THR A 560 14.07 4.04 9.69
CA THR A 560 13.28 3.00 9.02
C THR A 560 13.32 1.74 9.85
N ASN A 561 12.14 1.14 10.13
CA ASN A 561 12.02 -0.14 10.80
C ASN A 561 12.57 -1.27 9.92
N SER A 562 12.80 -2.45 10.48
CA SER A 562 13.08 -3.63 9.69
C SER A 562 11.88 -4.01 8.82
N LEU A 563 12.11 -4.80 7.77
CA LEU A 563 11.07 -5.21 6.84
C LEU A 563 9.94 -6.02 7.51
N ASP A 564 10.27 -6.72 8.59
CA ASP A 564 9.34 -7.50 9.42
C ASP A 564 8.85 -6.74 10.68
N TYR A 565 9.07 -5.42 10.73
CA TYR A 565 8.66 -4.55 11.85
C TYR A 565 9.16 -4.99 13.23
N ALA A 566 10.39 -5.44 13.32
CA ALA A 566 10.98 -5.93 14.58
C ALA A 566 11.05 -4.87 15.69
N LEU A 567 11.00 -3.58 15.35
CA LEU A 567 11.01 -2.50 16.34
C LEU A 567 9.59 -1.99 16.62
N THR A 568 9.24 -1.90 17.90
CA THR A 568 7.97 -1.31 18.31
C THR A 568 7.94 0.21 18.03
N PRO A 569 6.75 0.82 17.86
CA PRO A 569 6.63 2.26 17.68
C PRO A 569 7.31 3.06 18.80
N GLU A 570 7.22 2.61 20.05
CA GLU A 570 7.83 3.22 21.22
C GLU A 570 9.35 3.19 21.14
N THR A 571 9.92 2.07 20.69
CA THR A 571 11.36 1.90 20.48
C THR A 571 11.89 2.88 19.44
N ILE A 572 11.25 2.97 18.27
CA ILE A 572 11.62 3.91 17.21
C ILE A 572 11.55 5.37 17.70
N GLN A 573 10.48 5.73 18.42
CA GLN A 573 10.31 7.07 18.97
C GLN A 573 11.39 7.41 20.00
N GLU A 574 11.75 6.47 20.86
CA GLU A 574 12.78 6.69 21.86
C GLU A 574 14.18 6.84 21.24
N ILE A 575 14.50 6.06 20.21
CA ILE A 575 15.72 6.23 19.43
C ILE A 575 15.76 7.64 18.81
N ALA A 576 14.69 8.07 18.15
CA ALA A 576 14.60 9.38 17.50
C ALA A 576 14.76 10.55 18.50
N LYS A 577 14.10 10.46 19.67
CA LYS A 577 14.22 11.44 20.77
C LYS A 577 15.65 11.52 21.34
N SER A 578 16.38 10.40 21.30
CA SER A 578 17.75 10.33 21.80
C SER A 578 18.78 11.00 20.88
N THR A 579 18.42 11.31 19.63
CA THR A 579 19.38 11.85 18.64
C THR A 579 19.94 13.22 19.02
N ARG A 580 21.25 13.41 18.83
CA ARG A 580 21.96 14.66 19.07
C ARG A 580 22.82 15.05 17.86
N VAL A 581 22.88 16.33 17.60
CA VAL A 581 23.73 16.89 16.54
C VAL A 581 25.19 16.75 16.95
N LEU A 582 26.00 16.20 16.06
CA LEU A 582 27.44 16.20 16.25
C LEU A 582 28.03 17.58 15.90
N PRO A 583 29.02 18.08 16.66
CA PRO A 583 29.75 19.31 16.33
C PRO A 583 30.34 19.22 14.92
N ARG A 584 30.34 20.34 14.18
CA ARG A 584 30.98 20.37 12.85
C ARG A 584 32.47 20.01 12.94
N ALA A 585 32.88 18.99 12.22
CA ALA A 585 34.29 18.74 11.98
C ALA A 585 34.80 19.69 10.89
N LYS A 586 36.04 20.19 11.02
CA LYS A 586 36.67 21.01 9.95
C LYS A 586 36.82 20.15 8.69
N LEU A 587 36.28 20.64 7.57
CA LEU A 587 36.32 19.95 6.26
C LEU A 587 37.80 19.79 5.81
N ASN A 588 38.21 18.58 5.53
CA ASN A 588 39.44 18.31 4.82
C ASN A 588 39.12 18.12 3.32
N LYS A 589 39.58 19.01 2.46
CA LYS A 589 39.20 19.10 1.04
C LYS A 589 39.75 17.96 0.17
N ASN A 590 40.57 17.06 0.71
CA ASN A 590 41.40 16.10 -0.06
C ASN A 590 41.13 14.62 0.30
N VAL A 591 39.97 14.24 0.85
CA VAL A 591 39.71 12.84 1.19
C VAL A 591 38.76 12.22 0.17
N GLN A 592 39.19 11.14 -0.46
CA GLN A 592 38.38 10.24 -1.27
C GLN A 592 37.30 9.53 -0.39
N PRO A 593 36.16 9.12 -0.94
CA PRO A 593 35.12 8.41 -0.18
C PRO A 593 35.69 7.18 0.51
N VAL A 594 35.63 7.14 1.84
CA VAL A 594 36.05 5.98 2.62
C VAL A 594 34.77 5.27 3.08
N GLU A 595 34.55 4.09 2.55
CA GLU A 595 33.58 3.15 3.13
C GLU A 595 34.20 2.57 4.40
N ILE A 596 33.62 2.91 5.54
CA ILE A 596 34.03 2.29 6.80
C ILE A 596 33.13 1.08 7.02
N GLU A 597 33.56 -0.09 6.57
CA GLU A 597 33.10 -1.35 7.09
C GLU A 597 33.61 -1.49 8.51
N VAL A 598 32.72 -1.51 9.50
CA VAL A 598 33.09 -1.83 10.86
C VAL A 598 33.10 -3.36 10.95
N GLU A 599 34.21 -3.99 10.59
CA GLU A 599 34.49 -5.37 11.00
C GLU A 599 34.57 -5.40 12.53
N LEU A 600 33.56 -5.95 13.15
CA LEU A 600 33.66 -6.31 14.55
C LEU A 600 34.39 -7.64 14.62
N ASP A 601 35.62 -7.54 15.18
CA ASP A 601 36.49 -8.66 15.51
C ASP A 601 35.67 -9.86 16.08
N GLY A 602 35.72 -10.96 15.33
CA GLY A 602 35.07 -12.19 15.69
C GLY A 602 35.90 -12.96 16.72
N SER A 603 35.83 -12.56 17.97
CA SER A 603 36.22 -13.48 19.06
C SER A 603 35.01 -14.29 19.44
N THR A 604 34.92 -15.51 18.86
CA THR A 604 34.22 -16.68 19.42
C THR A 604 34.71 -16.99 20.83
N PRO A 605 33.88 -17.59 21.71
CA PRO A 605 33.82 -19.02 21.74
C PRO A 605 32.46 -19.61 21.35
#